data_da90c543a223dd260e7118bc757a3cb3
#
_entry.id   da90c543a223dd260e7118bc757a3cb3
#
_cell.length_a   1.000
_cell.length_b   1.000
_cell.length_c   1.000
_cell.angle_alpha   90.00
_cell.angle_beta   90.00
_cell.angle_gamma   90.00
#
_symmetry.space_group_name_H-M   'P 1'
#
loop_
_entity.id
_entity.type
_entity.pdbx_description
1 polymer ?
#
loop_
_entity_poly.entity_id
_entity_poly.type
_entity_poly.pdbx_seq_one_letter_code
_entity_poly.pdbx_strand_id
1 'polypeptide(L)'
;MKKIWVSTTLTAFAAIGFSAQAQAAKIDVCVFDLLGKSGESYQMAQEWALAAKGWGAEVNLIPRQDEAVADNDFKAGKCEGVFMTAMRARQYNKFAGSIDALGGAPNNAIAQRAISFALDKRNAAKMVTNLGGKKYEVAGI
;
A
#
# COMPACT_ATOMS: atom_id res chain seq x y z
N MET A 1 -54.83 -15.90 54.26
CA MET A 1 -54.11 -16.52 53.12
C MET A 1 -53.95 -15.45 52.03
N LYS A 2 -52.76 -14.84 51.93
CA LYS A 2 -52.45 -13.83 50.91
C LYS A 2 -51.70 -14.47 49.78
N LYS A 3 -52.28 -14.50 48.55
CA LYS A 3 -51.66 -14.98 47.34
C LYS A 3 -50.79 -13.87 46.75
N ILE A 4 -49.46 -14.12 46.65
CA ILE A 4 -48.50 -13.25 46.03
C ILE A 4 -48.41 -13.69 44.57
N TRP A 5 -48.74 -12.76 43.63
CA TRP A 5 -48.55 -12.93 42.18
C TRP A 5 -47.15 -12.42 41.85
N VAL A 6 -46.30 -13.30 41.38
CA VAL A 6 -44.98 -12.95 40.85
C VAL A 6 -45.16 -12.75 39.34
N SER A 7 -45.08 -11.48 38.89
CA SER A 7 -45.05 -11.12 37.45
C SER A 7 -43.62 -11.28 36.94
N THR A 8 -43.41 -12.28 36.09
CA THR A 8 -42.15 -12.50 35.38
C THR A 8 -42.15 -11.65 34.13
N THR A 9 -41.46 -10.50 34.18
CA THR A 9 -41.20 -9.67 32.99
C THR A 9 -40.07 -10.29 32.16
N LEU A 10 -40.43 -10.83 30.99
CA LEU A 10 -39.49 -11.37 30.02
C LEU A 10 -38.89 -10.20 29.23
N THR A 11 -37.66 -9.79 29.56
CA THR A 11 -36.93 -8.74 28.86
C THR A 11 -36.31 -9.38 27.58
N ALA A 12 -36.90 -9.14 26.43
CA ALA A 12 -36.30 -9.52 25.14
C ALA A 12 -35.11 -8.59 24.85
N PHE A 13 -33.90 -9.10 24.97
CA PHE A 13 -32.69 -8.44 24.48
C PHE A 13 -32.67 -8.58 22.93
N ALA A 14 -33.01 -7.50 22.24
CA ALA A 14 -32.78 -7.38 20.80
C ALA A 14 -31.25 -7.20 20.60
N ALA A 15 -30.56 -8.26 20.18
CA ALA A 15 -29.20 -8.19 19.72
C ALA A 15 -29.16 -7.40 18.39
N ILE A 16 -28.88 -6.10 18.48
CA ILE A 16 -28.58 -5.26 17.31
C ILE A 16 -27.19 -5.71 16.82
N GLY A 17 -27.19 -6.61 15.82
CA GLY A 17 -25.99 -6.98 15.13
C GLY A 17 -25.42 -5.77 14.38
N PHE A 18 -24.41 -5.12 14.93
CA PHE A 18 -23.58 -4.19 14.18
C PHE A 18 -22.80 -5.00 13.15
N SER A 19 -23.32 -5.12 11.93
CA SER A 19 -22.52 -5.48 10.77
C SER A 19 -21.58 -4.30 10.51
N ALA A 20 -20.35 -4.37 11.05
CA ALA A 20 -19.28 -3.50 10.63
C ALA A 20 -19.03 -3.78 9.14
N GLN A 21 -19.63 -2.98 8.27
CA GLN A 21 -19.24 -2.94 6.86
C GLN A 21 -17.79 -2.47 6.85
N ALA A 22 -16.87 -3.39 6.51
CA ALA A 22 -15.50 -3.05 6.24
C ALA A 22 -15.49 -2.09 5.06
N GLN A 23 -15.41 -0.80 5.35
CA GLN A 23 -15.31 0.24 4.33
C GLN A 23 -13.94 0.09 3.69
N ALA A 24 -13.89 -0.06 2.36
CA ALA A 24 -12.64 -0.17 1.63
C ALA A 24 -11.75 1.04 1.98
N ALA A 25 -10.52 0.77 2.38
CA ALA A 25 -9.55 1.84 2.64
C ALA A 25 -9.28 2.57 1.33
N LYS A 26 -9.54 3.87 1.29
CA LYS A 26 -9.26 4.70 0.13
C LYS A 26 -7.83 5.23 0.25
N ILE A 27 -7.01 5.00 -0.78
CA ILE A 27 -5.57 5.29 -0.79
C ILE A 27 -5.25 6.10 -2.05
N ASP A 28 -4.69 7.30 -1.88
CA ASP A 28 -4.19 8.11 -2.98
C ASP A 28 -2.73 7.75 -3.28
N VAL A 29 -2.43 7.40 -4.54
CA VAL A 29 -1.10 6.98 -4.97
C VAL A 29 -0.63 7.85 -6.13
N CYS A 30 0.46 8.57 -5.93
CA CYS A 30 1.14 9.32 -6.98
C CYS A 30 1.93 8.36 -7.88
N VAL A 31 1.74 8.46 -9.19
CA VAL A 31 2.43 7.61 -10.17
C VAL A 31 3.28 8.47 -11.08
N PHE A 32 4.59 8.31 -10.98
CA PHE A 32 5.51 8.92 -11.93
C PHE A 32 5.52 8.14 -13.22
N ASP A 33 5.24 8.83 -14.31
CA ASP A 33 5.42 8.36 -15.68
C ASP A 33 5.57 9.56 -16.61
N LEU A 34 6.62 9.57 -17.44
CA LEU A 34 6.90 10.67 -18.39
C LEU A 34 5.75 10.93 -19.35
N LEU A 35 5.02 9.88 -19.73
CA LEU A 35 3.86 9.95 -20.62
C LEU A 35 2.54 10.12 -19.85
N GLY A 36 2.60 10.31 -18.52
CA GLY A 36 1.43 10.43 -17.66
C GLY A 36 0.55 9.18 -17.73
N LYS A 37 -0.75 9.36 -17.97
CA LYS A 37 -1.71 8.24 -18.02
C LYS A 37 -1.49 7.26 -19.20
N SER A 38 -0.73 7.66 -20.21
CA SER A 38 -0.46 6.84 -21.40
C SER A 38 0.81 6.02 -21.25
N GLY A 39 1.55 6.18 -20.17
CA GLY A 39 2.81 5.51 -19.95
C GLY A 39 2.67 4.12 -19.32
N GLU A 40 3.71 3.33 -19.47
CA GLU A 40 3.75 1.93 -19.03
C GLU A 40 3.67 1.81 -17.50
N SER A 41 4.38 2.68 -16.77
CA SER A 41 4.34 2.69 -15.30
C SER A 41 2.94 2.99 -14.78
N TYR A 42 2.21 3.90 -15.45
CA TYR A 42 0.84 4.20 -15.07
C TYR A 42 -0.11 3.02 -15.36
N GLN A 43 0.08 2.32 -16.47
CA GLN A 43 -0.69 1.12 -16.81
C GLN A 43 -0.45 0.00 -15.79
N MET A 44 0.80 -0.27 -15.43
CA MET A 44 1.12 -1.23 -14.35
C MET A 44 0.47 -0.83 -13.01
N ALA A 45 0.47 0.45 -12.68
CA ALA A 45 -0.19 0.93 -11.48
C ALA A 45 -1.71 0.72 -11.54
N GLN A 46 -2.34 0.82 -12.71
CA GLN A 46 -3.77 0.53 -12.88
C GLN A 46 -4.08 -0.96 -12.64
N GLU A 47 -3.25 -1.86 -13.16
CA GLU A 47 -3.39 -3.31 -12.92
C GLU A 47 -3.24 -3.63 -11.43
N TRP A 48 -2.25 -3.03 -10.77
CA TRP A 48 -2.06 -3.15 -9.34
C TRP A 48 -3.27 -2.61 -8.55
N ALA A 49 -3.79 -1.43 -8.91
CA ALA A 49 -4.95 -0.83 -8.26
C ALA A 49 -6.21 -1.70 -8.43
N LEU A 50 -6.34 -2.37 -9.58
CA LEU A 50 -7.44 -3.32 -9.81
C LEU A 50 -7.30 -4.54 -8.90
N ALA A 51 -6.10 -5.10 -8.76
CA ALA A 51 -5.84 -6.22 -7.86
C ALA A 51 -6.09 -5.84 -6.39
N ALA A 52 -5.76 -4.61 -5.98
CA ALA A 52 -5.94 -4.11 -4.63
C ALA A 52 -7.41 -4.11 -4.17
N LYS A 53 -8.37 -3.98 -5.09
CA LYS A 53 -9.81 -4.13 -4.79
C LYS A 53 -10.14 -5.49 -4.19
N GLY A 54 -9.46 -6.54 -4.64
CA GLY A 54 -9.61 -7.89 -4.10
C GLY A 54 -9.16 -8.01 -2.63
N TRP A 55 -8.36 -7.07 -2.15
CA TRP A 55 -7.89 -6.99 -0.76
C TRP A 55 -8.67 -5.98 0.08
N GLY A 56 -9.72 -5.37 -0.49
CA GLY A 56 -10.55 -4.37 0.18
C GLY A 56 -9.94 -2.96 0.18
N ALA A 57 -9.01 -2.66 -0.73
CA ALA A 57 -8.47 -1.31 -0.91
C ALA A 57 -9.00 -0.66 -2.19
N GLU A 58 -9.38 0.62 -2.10
CA GLU A 58 -9.72 1.47 -3.24
C GLU A 58 -8.56 2.41 -3.50
N VAL A 59 -7.86 2.22 -4.63
CA VAL A 59 -6.68 3.03 -4.98
C VAL A 59 -7.05 4.06 -6.03
N ASN A 60 -6.82 5.34 -5.70
CA ASN A 60 -6.92 6.46 -6.62
C ASN A 60 -5.52 6.81 -7.14
N LEU A 61 -5.31 6.71 -8.45
CA LEU A 61 -4.01 6.96 -9.08
C LEU A 61 -3.92 8.41 -9.56
N ILE A 62 -2.90 9.12 -9.10
CA ILE A 62 -2.63 10.52 -9.41
C ILE A 62 -1.38 10.59 -10.29
N PRO A 63 -1.52 10.83 -11.61
CA PRO A 63 -0.38 10.84 -12.52
C PRO A 63 0.52 12.06 -12.29
N ARG A 64 1.82 11.86 -12.37
CA ARG A 64 2.85 12.89 -12.33
C ARG A 64 3.86 12.64 -13.44
N GLN A 65 4.11 13.63 -14.30
CA GLN A 65 5.10 13.54 -15.38
C GLN A 65 6.51 13.96 -14.94
N ASP A 66 6.63 14.50 -13.75
CA ASP A 66 7.89 14.83 -13.10
C ASP A 66 8.03 14.03 -11.81
N GLU A 67 9.13 13.28 -11.72
CA GLU A 67 9.40 12.42 -10.58
C GLU A 67 9.67 13.19 -9.28
N ALA A 68 10.28 14.39 -9.38
CA ALA A 68 10.51 15.23 -8.22
C ALA A 68 9.18 15.76 -7.66
N VAL A 69 8.21 16.04 -8.54
CA VAL A 69 6.86 16.43 -8.12
C VAL A 69 6.15 15.27 -7.42
N ALA A 70 6.24 14.05 -7.97
CA ALA A 70 5.67 12.86 -7.34
C ALA A 70 6.25 12.62 -5.94
N ASP A 71 7.58 12.72 -5.81
CA ASP A 71 8.31 12.58 -4.54
C ASP A 71 7.91 13.66 -3.52
N ASN A 72 7.84 14.91 -3.95
CA ASN A 72 7.45 16.03 -3.09
C ASN A 72 6.00 15.93 -2.62
N ASP A 73 5.08 15.52 -3.48
CA ASP A 73 3.68 15.30 -3.13
C ASP A 73 3.52 14.15 -2.12
N PHE A 74 4.31 13.09 -2.26
CA PHE A 74 4.35 11.99 -1.29
C PHE A 74 4.93 12.45 0.06
N LYS A 75 6.04 13.19 0.07
CA LYS A 75 6.63 13.77 1.30
C LYS A 75 5.69 14.71 2.02
N ALA A 76 4.91 15.48 1.26
CA ALA A 76 3.91 16.41 1.77
C ALA A 76 2.63 15.71 2.27
N GLY A 77 2.48 14.40 2.06
CA GLY A 77 1.29 13.64 2.45
C GLY A 77 0.07 13.87 1.56
N LYS A 78 0.28 14.37 0.33
CA LYS A 78 -0.79 14.47 -0.68
C LYS A 78 -1.12 13.11 -1.32
N CYS A 79 -0.21 12.15 -1.19
CA CYS A 79 -0.35 10.76 -1.60
C CYS A 79 0.16 9.88 -0.47
N GLU A 80 -0.58 8.83 -0.12
CA GLU A 80 -0.15 7.82 0.84
C GLU A 80 0.86 6.83 0.25
N GLY A 81 0.84 6.68 -1.08
CA GLY A 81 1.78 5.86 -1.82
C GLY A 81 2.38 6.60 -3.00
N VAL A 82 3.50 6.10 -3.51
CA VAL A 82 4.13 6.63 -4.71
C VAL A 82 4.79 5.52 -5.53
N PHE A 83 4.56 5.55 -6.84
CA PHE A 83 5.35 4.83 -7.83
C PHE A 83 6.44 5.76 -8.33
N MET A 84 7.69 5.37 -8.15
CA MET A 84 8.87 6.12 -8.58
C MET A 84 9.99 5.16 -8.98
N THR A 85 11.05 5.68 -9.61
CA THR A 85 12.21 4.84 -9.93
C THR A 85 12.92 4.34 -8.67
N ALA A 86 13.54 3.17 -8.74
CA ALA A 86 14.32 2.62 -7.65
C ALA A 86 15.48 3.55 -7.25
N MET A 87 16.02 4.30 -8.22
CA MET A 87 17.07 5.30 -7.97
C MET A 87 16.59 6.38 -6.98
N ARG A 88 15.40 6.92 -7.15
CA ARG A 88 14.83 7.91 -6.23
C ARG A 88 14.36 7.26 -4.92
N ALA A 89 13.79 6.06 -4.98
CA ALA A 89 13.31 5.32 -3.83
C ALA A 89 14.41 4.94 -2.81
N ARG A 90 15.69 4.90 -3.23
CA ARG A 90 16.84 4.62 -2.34
C ARG A 90 16.92 5.54 -1.13
N GLN A 91 16.42 6.77 -1.24
CA GLN A 91 16.40 7.71 -0.10
C GLN A 91 15.50 7.20 1.03
N TYR A 92 14.48 6.40 0.72
CA TYR A 92 13.54 5.81 1.67
C TYR A 92 13.98 4.45 2.17
N ASN A 93 14.51 3.61 1.26
CA ASN A 93 14.94 2.26 1.62
C ASN A 93 16.16 1.83 0.82
N LYS A 94 17.30 1.70 1.50
CA LYS A 94 18.57 1.32 0.87
C LYS A 94 18.60 -0.16 0.47
N PHE A 95 17.90 -1.03 1.19
CA PHE A 95 17.86 -2.45 0.87
C PHE A 95 17.16 -2.70 -0.46
N ALA A 96 15.96 -2.14 -0.65
CA ALA A 96 15.24 -2.22 -1.92
C ALA A 96 16.06 -1.60 -3.07
N GLY A 97 16.68 -0.43 -2.83
CA GLY A 97 17.53 0.23 -3.80
C GLY A 97 18.82 -0.51 -4.18
N SER A 98 19.21 -1.53 -3.43
CA SER A 98 20.41 -2.34 -3.75
C SER A 98 20.18 -3.28 -4.94
N ILE A 99 18.93 -3.63 -5.25
CA ILE A 99 18.58 -4.53 -6.36
C ILE A 99 18.86 -3.86 -7.70
N ASP A 100 18.71 -2.54 -7.75
CA ASP A 100 18.95 -1.71 -8.94
C ASP A 100 20.41 -1.21 -9.04
N ALA A 101 21.33 -1.81 -8.30
CA ALA A 101 22.74 -1.45 -8.36
C ALA A 101 23.34 -1.89 -9.72
N LEU A 102 24.14 -1.01 -10.32
CA LEU A 102 24.85 -1.29 -11.57
C LEU A 102 25.64 -2.60 -11.47
N GLY A 103 25.40 -3.53 -12.40
CA GLY A 103 26.05 -4.84 -12.42
C GLY A 103 25.48 -5.86 -11.41
N GLY A 104 24.49 -5.46 -10.58
CA GLY A 104 23.87 -6.35 -9.61
C GLY A 104 23.02 -7.47 -10.24
N ALA A 105 22.43 -7.19 -11.40
CA ALA A 105 21.59 -8.13 -12.14
C ALA A 105 22.03 -8.21 -13.61
N PRO A 106 22.96 -9.11 -13.98
CA PRO A 106 23.50 -9.20 -15.34
C PRO A 106 22.48 -9.71 -16.38
N ASN A 107 21.36 -10.25 -15.95
CA ASN A 107 20.26 -10.68 -16.83
C ASN A 107 18.92 -10.73 -16.08
N ASN A 108 17.82 -10.86 -16.84
CA ASN A 108 16.46 -10.87 -16.30
C ASN A 108 16.21 -11.99 -15.27
N ALA A 109 16.79 -13.17 -15.45
CA ALA A 109 16.61 -14.28 -14.51
C ALA A 109 17.21 -13.98 -13.13
N ILE A 110 18.36 -13.32 -13.10
CA ILE A 110 18.97 -12.85 -11.83
C ILE A 110 18.18 -11.70 -11.23
N ALA A 111 17.71 -10.75 -12.07
CA ALA A 111 16.84 -9.66 -11.61
C ALA A 111 15.57 -10.20 -10.95
N GLN A 112 14.86 -11.11 -11.59
CA GLN A 112 13.66 -11.73 -11.03
C GLN A 112 13.92 -12.45 -9.70
N ARG A 113 15.05 -13.18 -9.59
CA ARG A 113 15.44 -13.84 -8.32
C ARG A 113 15.72 -12.83 -7.22
N ALA A 114 16.42 -11.73 -7.54
CA ALA A 114 16.73 -10.67 -6.58
C ALA A 114 15.45 -9.99 -6.08
N ILE A 115 14.52 -9.67 -6.98
CA ILE A 115 13.21 -9.09 -6.64
C ILE A 115 12.41 -10.08 -5.78
N SER A 116 12.30 -11.34 -6.20
CA SER A 116 11.59 -12.38 -5.44
C SER A 116 12.17 -12.58 -4.04
N PHE A 117 13.51 -12.53 -3.92
CA PHE A 117 14.18 -12.59 -2.63
C PHE A 117 13.86 -11.36 -1.76
N ALA A 118 13.91 -10.16 -2.34
CA ALA A 118 13.64 -8.94 -1.61
C ALA A 118 12.19 -8.89 -1.08
N LEU A 119 11.23 -9.32 -1.90
CA LEU A 119 9.80 -9.35 -1.55
C LEU A 119 9.38 -10.58 -0.72
N ASP A 120 10.31 -11.48 -0.40
CA ASP A 120 10.03 -12.62 0.48
C ASP A 120 9.60 -12.13 1.88
N LYS A 121 8.55 -12.74 2.44
CA LYS A 121 8.01 -12.41 3.77
C LYS A 121 9.07 -12.39 4.86
N ARG A 122 10.13 -13.21 4.74
CA ARG A 122 11.28 -13.24 5.67
C ARG A 122 12.08 -11.94 5.67
N ASN A 123 12.02 -11.18 4.59
CA ASN A 123 12.68 -9.89 4.43
C ASN A 123 11.77 -8.69 4.68
N ALA A 124 10.50 -8.89 5.04
CA ALA A 124 9.53 -7.81 5.22
C ALA A 124 10.04 -6.69 6.16
N ALA A 125 10.73 -7.05 7.23
CA ALA A 125 11.30 -6.06 8.15
C ALA A 125 12.35 -5.15 7.48
N LYS A 126 13.05 -5.61 6.44
CA LYS A 126 14.04 -4.82 5.68
C LYS A 126 13.38 -3.82 4.72
N MET A 127 12.11 -4.06 4.36
CA MET A 127 11.31 -3.17 3.52
C MET A 127 10.74 -1.98 4.29
N VAL A 128 10.86 -1.98 5.62
CA VAL A 128 10.37 -0.90 6.47
C VAL A 128 11.53 -0.04 6.95
N THR A 129 11.39 1.26 6.81
CA THR A 129 12.38 2.25 7.27
C THR A 129 11.68 3.37 8.03
N ASN A 130 12.28 3.81 9.13
CA ASN A 130 11.84 4.98 9.87
C ASN A 130 12.78 6.16 9.59
N LEU A 131 12.25 7.21 8.98
CA LEU A 131 13.00 8.42 8.62
C LEU A 131 12.24 9.65 9.10
N GLY A 132 12.89 10.51 9.86
CA GLY A 132 12.29 11.77 10.32
C GLY A 132 10.97 11.60 11.09
N GLY A 133 10.82 10.50 11.84
CA GLY A 133 9.61 10.18 12.59
C GLY A 133 8.47 9.60 11.74
N LYS A 134 8.67 9.39 10.44
CA LYS A 134 7.71 8.73 9.54
C LYS A 134 8.17 7.32 9.20
N LYS A 135 7.22 6.39 9.15
CA LYS A 135 7.43 5.01 8.68
C LYS A 135 7.20 4.98 7.17
N TYR A 136 8.17 4.42 6.44
CA TYR A 136 8.09 4.15 5.01
C TYR A 136 8.16 2.64 4.79
N GLU A 137 7.37 2.14 3.86
CA GLU A 137 7.34 0.72 3.51
C GLU A 137 7.41 0.57 1.99
N VAL A 138 8.29 -0.32 1.51
CA VAL A 138 8.36 -0.70 0.10
C VAL A 138 7.38 -1.82 -0.13
N ALA A 139 6.31 -1.54 -0.86
CA ALA A 139 5.25 -2.50 -1.16
C ALA A 139 5.52 -3.33 -2.42
N GLY A 140 6.44 -2.87 -3.28
CA GLY A 140 6.83 -3.55 -4.52
C GLY A 140 8.11 -2.98 -5.11
N ILE A 141 8.71 -3.70 -6.03
CA ILE A 141 9.93 -3.33 -6.76
C ILE A 141 9.74 -3.69 -8.23
#